data_0eb9584492d2624d7349029d5c784acf
#
_entry.id   0eb9584492d2624d7349029d5c784acf
#
_cell.length_a   1.000
_cell.length_b   1.000
_cell.length_c   1.000
_cell.angle_alpha   90.00
_cell.angle_beta   90.00
_cell.angle_gamma   90.00
#
_symmetry.space_group_name_H-M   'P 1'
#
loop_
_entity.id
_entity.type
_entity.pdbx_description
1 polymer ?
#
loop_
_entity_poly.entity_id
_entity_poly.type
_entity_poly.pdbx_seq_one_letter_code
_entity_poly.pdbx_strand_id
1 'polypeptide(L)'
;DFLDHYAEIRDDGLCWNKQTQRVIRACVPMHNFGHPVRINEINELCKRHNIQLVEDAAESLGSFYDGTHTGRFGSLAIISFNGNKIITTGGGGMIITDDEDVAQRAKHITTTAKKPHPWLYVHDELGFNYRLPNLNAALGCAQMEVLPGYIERKRVLANRYAEWFPDKGYEFIVEPDKTRSNYWINAFLTNNREERDEVLKYTNENKVMTRPAWTPMHTLDIYKRCLRVDLTNTEWIEERLVSIPSSVV
;
A
#
# COMPACT_ATOMS: atom_id res chain seq x y z
N ASP A 1 -4.69 20.36 -5.23
CA ASP A 1 -4.53 20.75 -6.67
C ASP A 1 -5.42 19.95 -7.61
N PHE A 2 -5.40 18.57 -7.62
CA PHE A 2 -6.27 17.79 -8.51
C PHE A 2 -7.76 18.06 -8.28
N LEU A 3 -8.21 17.96 -7.04
CA LEU A 3 -9.63 18.16 -6.70
C LEU A 3 -10.07 19.59 -6.96
N ASP A 4 -9.23 20.58 -6.67
CA ASP A 4 -9.56 22.01 -6.90
C ASP A 4 -9.77 22.30 -8.39
N HIS A 5 -8.97 21.70 -9.27
CA HIS A 5 -9.02 21.97 -10.70
C HIS A 5 -10.04 21.08 -11.43
N TYR A 6 -10.09 19.79 -11.11
CA TYR A 6 -10.79 18.78 -11.91
C TYR A 6 -12.05 18.21 -11.25
N ALA A 7 -12.36 18.59 -9.99
CA ALA A 7 -13.54 18.08 -9.31
C ALA A 7 -14.55 19.18 -8.98
N GLU A 8 -15.81 18.79 -8.81
CA GLU A 8 -16.92 19.62 -8.33
C GLU A 8 -17.89 18.75 -7.55
N ILE A 9 -18.51 19.30 -6.51
CA ILE A 9 -19.64 18.68 -5.83
C ILE A 9 -20.90 19.18 -6.50
N ARG A 10 -21.78 18.27 -6.96
CA ARG A 10 -23.05 18.60 -7.62
C ARG A 10 -24.22 18.52 -6.64
N ASP A 11 -25.42 18.86 -7.11
CA ASP A 11 -26.66 18.87 -6.33
C ASP A 11 -27.02 17.52 -5.71
N ASP A 12 -26.52 16.42 -6.30
CA ASP A 12 -26.65 15.06 -5.76
C ASP A 12 -25.71 14.78 -4.57
N GLY A 13 -24.90 15.75 -4.17
CA GLY A 13 -23.90 15.64 -3.11
C GLY A 13 -22.66 14.82 -3.47
N LEU A 14 -22.54 14.34 -4.72
CA LEU A 14 -21.42 13.54 -5.16
C LEU A 14 -20.29 14.42 -5.75
N CYS A 15 -19.07 13.94 -5.61
CA CYS A 15 -17.90 14.55 -6.25
C CYS A 15 -17.77 14.06 -7.69
N TRP A 16 -17.81 14.97 -8.65
CA TRP A 16 -17.73 14.68 -10.07
C TRP A 16 -16.42 15.20 -10.67
N ASN A 17 -15.80 14.39 -11.53
CA ASN A 17 -14.69 14.85 -12.36
C ASN A 17 -15.25 15.66 -13.54
N LYS A 18 -14.86 16.94 -13.63
CA LYS A 18 -15.33 17.90 -14.64
C LYS A 18 -14.98 17.51 -16.07
N GLN A 19 -13.87 16.79 -16.27
CA GLN A 19 -13.41 16.40 -17.61
C GLN A 19 -14.09 15.12 -18.10
N THR A 20 -14.15 14.10 -17.24
CA THR A 20 -14.67 12.78 -17.62
C THR A 20 -16.16 12.62 -17.41
N GLN A 21 -16.79 13.57 -16.68
CA GLN A 21 -18.19 13.50 -16.25
C GLN A 21 -18.52 12.21 -15.49
N ARG A 22 -17.57 11.73 -14.69
CA ARG A 22 -17.70 10.54 -13.83
C ARG A 22 -17.59 10.92 -12.37
N VAL A 23 -18.33 10.21 -11.52
CA VAL A 23 -18.24 10.38 -10.07
C VAL A 23 -16.90 9.86 -9.58
N ILE A 24 -16.22 10.65 -8.75
CA ILE A 24 -15.04 10.25 -7.98
C ILE A 24 -15.55 9.65 -6.67
N ARG A 25 -15.57 8.33 -6.59
CA ARG A 25 -16.16 7.65 -5.43
C ARG A 25 -15.17 7.38 -4.31
N ALA A 26 -13.91 7.14 -4.66
CA ALA A 26 -12.90 6.78 -3.67
C ALA A 26 -11.53 7.38 -4.01
N CYS A 27 -10.77 7.65 -2.96
CA CYS A 27 -9.34 7.90 -2.99
C CYS A 27 -8.66 6.67 -2.36
N VAL A 28 -7.67 6.11 -3.06
CA VAL A 28 -6.97 4.89 -2.62
C VAL A 28 -5.48 5.18 -2.51
N PRO A 29 -5.01 5.82 -1.41
CA PRO A 29 -3.59 6.00 -1.18
C PRO A 29 -2.93 4.69 -0.76
N MET A 30 -1.70 4.48 -1.23
CA MET A 30 -0.87 3.34 -0.85
C MET A 30 0.26 3.78 0.08
N HIS A 31 0.48 3.04 1.16
CA HIS A 31 1.59 3.23 2.10
C HIS A 31 2.84 2.50 1.58
N ASN A 32 3.54 3.13 0.63
CA ASN A 32 4.66 2.52 -0.09
C ASN A 32 5.80 2.10 0.83
N PHE A 33 6.32 0.88 0.65
CA PHE A 33 7.45 0.30 1.38
C PHE A 33 7.24 0.22 2.90
N GLY A 34 6.00 0.44 3.35
CA GLY A 34 5.66 0.50 4.77
C GLY A 34 5.70 1.91 5.34
N HIS A 35 6.03 2.93 4.54
CA HIS A 35 6.01 4.33 4.95
C HIS A 35 4.60 4.90 4.84
N PRO A 36 4.00 5.36 5.95
CA PRO A 36 2.69 5.98 5.89
C PRO A 36 2.69 7.26 5.06
N VAL A 37 1.68 7.42 4.21
CA VAL A 37 1.42 8.70 3.54
C VAL A 37 0.90 9.74 4.54
N ARG A 38 0.79 11.01 4.15
CA ARG A 38 0.16 12.07 4.97
C ARG A 38 -1.35 11.86 5.07
N ILE A 39 -1.73 10.78 5.75
CA ILE A 39 -3.08 10.22 5.70
C ILE A 39 -4.14 11.15 6.30
N ASN A 40 -3.79 11.93 7.34
CA ASN A 40 -4.71 12.88 7.95
C ASN A 40 -5.13 13.98 6.96
N GLU A 41 -4.16 14.52 6.20
CA GLU A 41 -4.43 15.54 5.18
C GLU A 41 -5.30 14.97 4.04
N ILE A 42 -5.02 13.74 3.61
CA ILE A 42 -5.81 13.06 2.58
C ILE A 42 -7.23 12.79 3.09
N ASN A 43 -7.39 12.35 4.34
CA ASN A 43 -8.69 12.09 4.94
C ASN A 43 -9.54 13.36 5.01
N GLU A 44 -8.96 14.48 5.44
CA GLU A 44 -9.65 15.79 5.47
C GLU A 44 -10.07 16.25 4.06
N LEU A 45 -9.22 16.03 3.05
CA LEU A 45 -9.58 16.30 1.66
C LEU A 45 -10.74 15.42 1.19
N CYS A 46 -10.68 14.12 1.48
CA CYS A 46 -11.73 13.17 1.12
C CYS A 46 -13.09 13.56 1.76
N LYS A 47 -13.10 13.91 3.04
CA LYS A 47 -14.29 14.37 3.76
C LYS A 47 -14.89 15.63 3.12
N ARG A 48 -14.05 16.64 2.82
CA ARG A 48 -14.51 17.89 2.20
C ARG A 48 -15.13 17.70 0.82
N HIS A 49 -14.72 16.66 0.11
CA HIS A 49 -15.20 16.38 -1.24
C HIS A 49 -16.18 15.20 -1.33
N ASN A 50 -16.66 14.69 -0.21
CA ASN A 50 -17.57 13.52 -0.15
C ASN A 50 -17.01 12.30 -0.90
N ILE A 51 -15.70 12.06 -0.78
CA ILE A 51 -14.98 10.93 -1.38
C ILE A 51 -14.65 9.93 -0.27
N GLN A 52 -14.87 8.63 -0.53
CA GLN A 52 -14.47 7.59 0.40
C GLN A 52 -12.95 7.42 0.41
N LEU A 53 -12.36 7.38 1.61
CA LEU A 53 -10.96 7.01 1.78
C LEU A 53 -10.86 5.50 1.95
N VAL A 54 -10.07 4.84 1.10
CA VAL A 54 -9.79 3.40 1.16
C VAL A 54 -8.27 3.23 1.23
N GLU A 55 -7.74 2.71 2.34
CA GLU A 55 -6.29 2.60 2.49
C GLU A 55 -5.74 1.33 1.85
N ASP A 56 -4.77 1.47 0.95
CA ASP A 56 -3.92 0.35 0.57
C ASP A 56 -2.78 0.22 1.58
N ALA A 57 -3.02 -0.58 2.61
CA ALA A 57 -2.07 -0.89 3.68
C ALA A 57 -1.37 -2.26 3.46
N ALA A 58 -1.33 -2.75 2.21
CA ALA A 58 -0.73 -4.03 1.85
C ALA A 58 0.76 -4.15 2.22
N GLU A 59 1.44 -3.05 2.46
CA GLU A 59 2.87 -2.98 2.78
C GLU A 59 3.14 -2.44 4.19
N SER A 60 2.12 -1.96 4.89
CA SER A 60 2.29 -1.17 6.10
C SER A 60 1.75 -1.80 7.39
N LEU A 61 1.52 -3.11 7.42
CA LEU A 61 1.15 -3.80 8.65
C LEU A 61 2.18 -3.53 9.74
N GLY A 62 1.73 -2.97 10.87
CA GLY A 62 2.59 -2.56 11.98
C GLY A 62 3.25 -1.18 11.79
N SER A 63 2.84 -0.41 10.77
CA SER A 63 3.20 0.99 10.63
C SER A 63 2.13 1.90 11.25
N PHE A 64 2.55 3.06 11.75
CA PHE A 64 1.68 4.01 12.44
C PHE A 64 1.91 5.42 11.90
N TYR A 65 0.84 6.20 11.85
CA TYR A 65 0.86 7.63 11.64
C TYR A 65 0.23 8.32 12.85
N ASP A 66 0.97 9.22 13.49
CA ASP A 66 0.53 9.95 14.69
C ASP A 66 -0.09 9.02 15.78
N GLY A 67 0.57 7.88 16.02
CA GLY A 67 0.16 6.87 16.99
C GLY A 67 -1.00 5.96 16.57
N THR A 68 -1.61 6.18 15.41
CA THR A 68 -2.70 5.33 14.87
C THR A 68 -2.14 4.40 13.78
N HIS A 69 -2.48 3.11 13.84
CA HIS A 69 -2.07 2.12 12.84
C HIS A 69 -2.66 2.45 11.46
N THR A 70 -1.83 2.35 10.40
CA THR A 70 -2.30 2.46 9.03
C THR A 70 -3.41 1.44 8.74
N GLY A 71 -4.39 1.84 7.94
CA GLY A 71 -5.59 1.03 7.71
C GLY A 71 -6.75 1.33 8.66
N ARG A 72 -6.60 2.33 9.56
CA ARG A 72 -7.67 2.76 10.47
C ARG A 72 -8.17 4.20 10.23
N PHE A 73 -7.75 4.84 9.17
CA PHE A 73 -8.13 6.21 8.84
C PHE A 73 -9.29 6.29 7.84
N GLY A 74 -9.37 5.33 6.93
CA GLY A 74 -10.39 5.26 5.89
C GLY A 74 -11.64 4.49 6.31
N SER A 75 -12.64 4.44 5.42
CA SER A 75 -13.84 3.62 5.61
C SER A 75 -13.53 2.11 5.61
N LEU A 76 -12.50 1.72 4.90
CA LEU A 76 -11.91 0.39 4.94
C LEU A 76 -10.45 0.43 4.49
N ALA A 77 -9.71 -0.63 4.80
CA ALA A 77 -8.37 -0.85 4.28
C ALA A 77 -8.11 -2.30 3.92
N ILE A 78 -7.06 -2.53 3.14
CA ILE A 78 -6.60 -3.87 2.81
C ILE A 78 -5.20 -4.12 3.39
N ILE A 79 -5.00 -5.33 3.90
CA ILE A 79 -3.71 -5.86 4.35
C ILE A 79 -3.36 -7.06 3.46
N SER A 80 -2.09 -7.20 3.10
CA SER A 80 -1.61 -8.34 2.31
C SER A 80 -0.78 -9.30 3.16
N PHE A 81 -1.03 -10.59 2.99
CA PHE A 81 -0.23 -11.68 3.56
C PHE A 81 0.49 -12.49 2.47
N ASN A 82 0.80 -11.84 1.34
CA ASN A 82 1.56 -12.46 0.27
C ASN A 82 2.96 -12.90 0.76
N GLY A 83 3.61 -13.82 0.05
CA GLY A 83 4.87 -14.45 0.45
C GLY A 83 6.03 -13.51 0.75
N ASN A 84 6.03 -12.31 0.17
CA ASN A 84 7.08 -11.31 0.34
C ASN A 84 6.76 -10.20 1.35
N LYS A 85 5.60 -10.24 2.01
CA LYS A 85 5.20 -9.19 2.98
C LYS A 85 5.91 -9.38 4.33
N ILE A 86 5.73 -8.42 5.24
CA ILE A 86 6.39 -8.44 6.56
C ILE A 86 6.06 -9.69 7.38
N ILE A 87 4.84 -10.18 7.23
CA ILE A 87 4.40 -11.54 7.61
C ILE A 87 3.67 -12.17 6.43
N THR A 88 3.61 -13.47 6.40
CA THR A 88 2.97 -14.19 5.30
C THR A 88 2.11 -15.34 5.77
N THR A 89 1.05 -15.60 5.04
CA THR A 89 0.26 -16.83 5.12
C THR A 89 0.42 -17.70 3.87
N GLY A 90 1.50 -17.47 3.08
CA GLY A 90 1.70 -18.08 1.77
C GLY A 90 0.93 -17.36 0.65
N GLY A 91 -0.10 -16.64 0.99
CA GLY A 91 -0.98 -15.85 0.14
C GLY A 91 -2.19 -15.38 0.93
N GLY A 92 -3.05 -14.57 0.30
CA GLY A 92 -4.23 -14.02 0.95
C GLY A 92 -4.02 -12.60 1.49
N GLY A 93 -4.99 -12.13 2.23
CA GLY A 93 -5.03 -10.78 2.79
C GLY A 93 -6.23 -10.62 3.72
N MET A 94 -6.45 -9.40 4.16
CA MET A 94 -7.54 -9.05 5.06
C MET A 94 -8.13 -7.70 4.65
N ILE A 95 -9.43 -7.59 4.71
CA ILE A 95 -10.15 -6.31 4.72
C ILE A 95 -10.38 -5.94 6.17
N ILE A 96 -10.06 -4.72 6.55
CA ILE A 96 -10.34 -4.17 7.88
C ILE A 96 -11.22 -2.94 7.76
N THR A 97 -12.18 -2.82 8.67
CA THR A 97 -13.11 -1.69 8.77
C THR A 97 -13.74 -1.65 10.15
N ASP A 98 -14.07 -0.46 10.63
CA ASP A 98 -14.86 -0.26 11.85
C ASP A 98 -16.38 -0.11 11.53
N ASP A 99 -16.76 -0.15 10.25
CA ASP A 99 -18.15 -0.09 9.78
C ASP A 99 -18.73 -1.51 9.64
N GLU A 100 -19.76 -1.81 10.43
CA GLU A 100 -20.37 -3.14 10.46
C GLU A 100 -21.07 -3.50 9.15
N ASP A 101 -21.72 -2.56 8.48
CA ASP A 101 -22.41 -2.78 7.21
C ASP A 101 -21.40 -3.09 6.10
N VAL A 102 -20.29 -2.36 6.07
CA VAL A 102 -19.17 -2.62 5.16
C VAL A 102 -18.56 -3.99 5.44
N ALA A 103 -18.36 -4.35 6.71
CA ALA A 103 -17.82 -5.66 7.10
C ALA A 103 -18.73 -6.81 6.69
N GLN A 104 -20.05 -6.69 6.93
CA GLN A 104 -21.04 -7.69 6.52
C GLN A 104 -21.10 -7.81 4.99
N ARG A 105 -21.10 -6.68 4.29
CA ARG A 105 -21.09 -6.65 2.83
C ARG A 105 -19.83 -7.31 2.26
N ALA A 106 -18.66 -6.95 2.74
CA ALA A 106 -17.40 -7.55 2.33
C ALA A 106 -17.39 -9.07 2.57
N LYS A 107 -17.82 -9.50 3.76
CA LYS A 107 -17.93 -10.93 4.09
C LYS A 107 -18.89 -11.66 3.14
N HIS A 108 -20.04 -11.08 2.84
CA HIS A 108 -21.02 -11.70 1.94
C HIS A 108 -20.43 -11.97 0.56
N ILE A 109 -19.90 -10.94 -0.10
CA ILE A 109 -19.35 -11.08 -1.46
C ILE A 109 -18.07 -11.91 -1.53
N THR A 110 -17.23 -11.90 -0.50
CA THR A 110 -15.97 -12.69 -0.45
C THR A 110 -16.20 -14.14 -0.03
N THR A 111 -17.40 -14.48 0.41
CA THR A 111 -17.80 -15.86 0.75
C THR A 111 -18.90 -16.40 -0.16
N THR A 112 -18.78 -16.08 -1.46
CA THR A 112 -19.64 -16.56 -2.55
C THR A 112 -21.05 -15.97 -2.60
N ALA A 113 -21.34 -14.88 -1.90
CA ALA A 113 -22.66 -14.25 -1.83
C ALA A 113 -23.79 -15.26 -1.51
N LYS A 114 -23.50 -16.19 -0.60
CA LYS A 114 -24.45 -17.25 -0.23
C LYS A 114 -25.40 -16.77 0.87
N LYS A 115 -26.72 -16.91 0.64
CA LYS A 115 -27.72 -16.65 1.69
C LYS A 115 -27.60 -17.66 2.83
N PRO A 116 -27.70 -17.22 4.09
CA PRO A 116 -27.77 -18.14 5.24
C PRO A 116 -28.99 -19.05 5.12
N HIS A 117 -28.76 -20.36 5.04
CA HIS A 117 -29.81 -21.37 5.07
C HIS A 117 -29.24 -22.71 5.58
N PRO A 118 -29.98 -23.49 6.38
CA PRO A 118 -29.49 -24.75 6.93
C PRO A 118 -29.02 -25.78 5.90
N TRP A 119 -29.69 -25.87 4.74
CA TRP A 119 -29.37 -26.88 3.71
C TRP A 119 -29.47 -26.38 2.25
N LEU A 120 -29.96 -25.16 1.98
CA LEU A 120 -30.02 -24.63 0.63
C LEU A 120 -28.75 -23.84 0.28
N TYR A 121 -28.32 -23.99 -0.96
CA TYR A 121 -27.22 -23.23 -1.56
C TYR A 121 -27.78 -22.20 -2.54
N VAL A 122 -28.19 -21.05 -2.02
CA VAL A 122 -28.73 -19.94 -2.81
C VAL A 122 -27.74 -18.78 -2.77
N HIS A 123 -27.32 -18.34 -3.94
CA HIS A 123 -26.43 -17.18 -4.13
C HIS A 123 -27.30 -16.07 -4.75
N ASP A 124 -27.30 -14.88 -4.16
CA ASP A 124 -28.20 -13.79 -4.54
C ASP A 124 -27.54 -12.72 -5.41
N GLU A 125 -26.24 -12.82 -5.58
CA GLU A 125 -25.47 -11.93 -6.46
C GLU A 125 -24.13 -12.56 -6.86
N LEU A 126 -23.33 -11.83 -7.66
CA LEU A 126 -21.96 -12.22 -7.98
C LEU A 126 -21.08 -12.15 -6.73
N GLY A 127 -20.52 -13.28 -6.34
CA GLY A 127 -19.60 -13.39 -5.21
C GLY A 127 -18.34 -14.14 -5.57
N PHE A 128 -17.36 -14.10 -4.66
CA PHE A 128 -16.04 -14.69 -4.82
C PHE A 128 -15.75 -15.67 -3.70
N ASN A 129 -14.98 -16.71 -3.95
CA ASN A 129 -14.51 -17.58 -2.90
C ASN A 129 -13.10 -17.12 -2.45
N TYR A 130 -13.08 -16.08 -1.63
CA TYR A 130 -11.86 -15.48 -1.09
C TYR A 130 -11.63 -15.81 0.39
N ARG A 131 -12.23 -16.89 0.87
CA ARG A 131 -12.00 -17.36 2.24
C ARG A 131 -10.56 -17.78 2.44
N LEU A 132 -9.92 -17.27 3.50
CA LEU A 132 -8.59 -17.71 3.89
C LEU A 132 -8.67 -19.14 4.43
N PRO A 133 -7.93 -20.13 3.88
CA PRO A 133 -7.90 -21.49 4.39
C PRO A 133 -7.37 -21.55 5.83
N ASN A 134 -7.86 -22.52 6.64
CA ASN A 134 -7.48 -22.64 8.04
C ASN A 134 -5.97 -22.79 8.26
N LEU A 135 -5.26 -23.53 7.40
CA LEU A 135 -3.80 -23.67 7.51
C LEU A 135 -3.09 -22.31 7.33
N ASN A 136 -3.53 -21.54 6.35
CA ASN A 136 -2.99 -20.19 6.12
C ASN A 136 -3.33 -19.26 7.30
N ALA A 137 -4.56 -19.34 7.84
CA ALA A 137 -4.95 -18.55 9.00
C ALA A 137 -4.13 -18.91 10.25
N ALA A 138 -3.90 -20.21 10.51
CA ALA A 138 -3.06 -20.66 11.62
C ALA A 138 -1.61 -20.16 11.50
N LEU A 139 -1.03 -20.21 10.27
CA LEU A 139 0.27 -19.62 10.00
C LEU A 139 0.25 -18.10 10.28
N GLY A 140 -0.81 -17.41 9.88
CA GLY A 140 -0.99 -15.98 10.15
C GLY A 140 -0.99 -15.66 11.65
N CYS A 141 -1.69 -16.44 12.46
CA CYS A 141 -1.68 -16.29 13.92
C CYS A 141 -0.25 -16.40 14.48
N ALA A 142 0.48 -17.45 14.11
CA ALA A 142 1.87 -17.64 14.55
C ALA A 142 2.79 -16.50 14.09
N GLN A 143 2.59 -16.01 12.87
CA GLN A 143 3.35 -14.86 12.34
C GLN A 143 3.02 -13.55 13.07
N MET A 144 1.77 -13.34 13.46
CA MET A 144 1.36 -12.16 14.25
C MET A 144 2.01 -12.13 15.64
N GLU A 145 2.24 -13.28 16.27
CA GLU A 145 2.90 -13.37 17.58
C GLU A 145 4.36 -12.84 17.53
N VAL A 146 5.03 -13.02 16.40
CA VAL A 146 6.45 -12.60 16.22
C VAL A 146 6.60 -11.27 15.49
N LEU A 147 5.52 -10.71 14.93
CA LEU A 147 5.54 -9.46 14.16
C LEU A 147 6.23 -8.29 14.87
N PRO A 148 5.99 -8.01 16.17
CA PRO A 148 6.68 -6.92 16.87
C PRO A 148 8.20 -7.06 16.82
N GLY A 149 8.71 -8.28 16.99
CA GLY A 149 10.15 -8.56 16.90
C GLY A 149 10.70 -8.39 15.48
N TYR A 150 9.93 -8.72 14.44
CA TYR A 150 10.33 -8.47 13.05
C TYR A 150 10.42 -6.97 12.76
N ILE A 151 9.43 -6.19 13.18
CA ILE A 151 9.42 -4.74 12.97
C ILE A 151 10.65 -4.12 13.64
N GLU A 152 10.94 -4.47 14.88
CA GLU A 152 12.09 -3.91 15.60
C GLU A 152 13.41 -4.23 14.89
N ARG A 153 13.63 -5.46 14.47
CA ARG A 153 14.84 -5.83 13.73
C ARG A 153 14.94 -5.11 12.38
N LYS A 154 13.82 -4.93 11.68
CA LYS A 154 13.79 -4.16 10.42
C LYS A 154 14.18 -2.70 10.66
N ARG A 155 13.70 -2.09 11.72
CA ARG A 155 14.04 -0.72 12.09
C ARG A 155 15.51 -0.58 12.46
N VAL A 156 16.07 -1.55 13.19
CA VAL A 156 17.52 -1.59 13.46
C VAL A 156 18.32 -1.66 12.16
N LEU A 157 17.90 -2.49 11.19
CA LEU A 157 18.55 -2.56 9.89
C LEU A 157 18.43 -1.23 9.12
N ALA A 158 17.26 -0.63 9.10
CA ALA A 158 17.01 0.66 8.44
C ALA A 158 17.89 1.78 9.04
N ASN A 159 18.02 1.83 10.36
CA ASN A 159 18.88 2.80 11.03
C ASN A 159 20.35 2.65 10.62
N ARG A 160 20.86 1.42 10.50
CA ARG A 160 22.22 1.18 10.00
C ARG A 160 22.41 1.69 8.57
N TYR A 161 21.42 1.52 7.71
CA TYR A 161 21.45 2.08 6.35
C TYR A 161 21.38 3.62 6.39
N ALA A 162 20.50 4.19 7.20
CA ALA A 162 20.37 5.64 7.34
C ALA A 162 21.66 6.32 7.85
N GLU A 163 22.43 5.64 8.68
CA GLU A 163 23.75 6.11 9.14
C GLU A 163 24.83 5.98 8.05
N TRP A 164 24.77 4.93 7.24
CA TRP A 164 25.83 4.62 6.28
C TRP A 164 25.74 5.37 4.94
N PHE A 165 24.53 5.51 4.37
CA PHE A 165 24.34 6.05 3.04
C PHE A 165 24.75 7.52 2.87
N PRO A 166 24.47 8.44 3.82
CA PRO A 166 24.85 9.85 3.69
C PRO A 166 26.37 10.05 3.55
N ASP A 167 27.17 9.25 4.25
CA ASP A 167 28.64 9.27 4.14
C ASP A 167 29.14 8.88 2.75
N LYS A 168 28.31 8.25 1.95
CA LYS A 168 28.59 7.83 0.57
C LYS A 168 27.98 8.77 -0.48
N GLY A 169 27.31 9.83 -0.04
CA GLY A 169 26.68 10.81 -0.92
C GLY A 169 25.34 10.37 -1.49
N TYR A 170 24.67 9.37 -0.87
CA TYR A 170 23.36 8.89 -1.30
C TYR A 170 22.28 9.24 -0.27
N GLU A 171 21.08 9.50 -0.77
CA GLU A 171 19.89 9.73 0.05
C GLU A 171 19.20 8.39 0.35
N PHE A 172 19.23 7.97 1.61
CA PHE A 172 18.44 6.83 2.09
C PHE A 172 17.00 7.27 2.39
N ILE A 173 16.02 6.47 1.96
CA ILE A 173 14.60 6.75 2.21
C ILE A 173 14.28 6.44 3.68
N VAL A 174 14.03 7.48 4.45
CA VAL A 174 13.62 7.39 5.85
C VAL A 174 12.12 7.55 6.03
N GLU A 175 11.61 7.11 7.17
CA GLU A 175 10.21 7.31 7.51
C GLU A 175 9.85 8.80 7.61
N PRO A 176 8.69 9.22 7.10
CA PRO A 176 8.22 10.59 7.21
C PRO A 176 7.97 11.02 8.67
N ASP A 177 7.91 12.33 8.89
CA ASP A 177 7.57 12.90 10.19
C ASP A 177 6.24 12.36 10.72
N LYS A 178 6.14 12.21 12.05
CA LYS A 178 4.96 11.67 12.77
C LYS A 178 4.62 10.23 12.42
N THR A 179 5.52 9.50 11.76
CA THR A 179 5.30 8.10 11.41
C THR A 179 6.22 7.16 12.18
N ARG A 180 5.78 5.93 12.28
CA ARG A 180 6.61 4.79 12.67
C ARG A 180 6.44 3.71 11.62
N SER A 181 7.36 3.66 10.67
CA SER A 181 7.34 2.69 9.56
C SER A 181 7.76 1.30 10.02
N ASN A 182 7.21 0.28 9.37
CA ASN A 182 7.66 -1.09 9.50
C ASN A 182 8.91 -1.39 8.65
N TYR A 183 9.33 -0.46 7.77
CA TYR A 183 10.44 -0.63 6.81
C TYR A 183 10.35 -1.97 6.05
N TRP A 184 9.18 -2.26 5.46
CA TRP A 184 9.00 -3.47 4.68
C TRP A 184 10.09 -3.63 3.61
N ILE A 185 10.38 -2.56 2.87
CA ILE A 185 11.52 -2.47 1.95
C ILE A 185 12.34 -1.23 2.29
N ASN A 186 13.66 -1.39 2.37
CA ASN A 186 14.61 -0.29 2.45
C ASN A 186 15.03 0.11 1.03
N ALA A 187 15.22 1.40 0.81
CA ALA A 187 15.63 1.93 -0.48
C ALA A 187 16.48 3.19 -0.33
N PHE A 188 17.24 3.50 -1.37
CA PHE A 188 17.99 4.75 -1.48
C PHE A 188 17.87 5.30 -2.90
N LEU A 189 18.26 6.56 -3.09
CA LEU A 189 18.24 7.25 -4.37
C LEU A 189 19.66 7.43 -4.89
N THR A 190 19.85 7.12 -6.17
CA THR A 190 21.05 7.46 -6.94
C THR A 190 20.87 8.84 -7.61
N ASN A 191 21.94 9.39 -8.18
CA ASN A 191 21.89 10.72 -8.80
C ASN A 191 21.09 10.73 -10.12
N ASN A 192 21.08 9.61 -10.84
CA ASN A 192 20.40 9.48 -12.14
C ASN A 192 20.15 8.00 -12.48
N ARG A 193 19.49 7.77 -13.61
CA ARG A 193 19.13 6.44 -14.12
C ARG A 193 20.36 5.58 -14.45
N GLU A 194 21.39 6.18 -15.05
CA GLU A 194 22.60 5.50 -15.46
C GLU A 194 23.31 4.89 -14.22
N GLU A 195 23.49 5.69 -13.18
CA GLU A 195 24.09 5.23 -11.93
C GLU A 195 23.23 4.16 -11.23
N ARG A 196 21.90 4.34 -11.24
CA ARG A 196 20.98 3.30 -10.74
C ARG A 196 21.20 1.97 -11.44
N ASP A 197 21.27 1.97 -12.77
CA ASP A 197 21.43 0.77 -13.57
C ASP A 197 22.81 0.12 -13.36
N GLU A 198 23.86 0.92 -13.19
CA GLU A 198 25.20 0.44 -12.82
C GLU A 198 25.21 -0.22 -11.44
N VAL A 199 24.58 0.41 -10.44
CA VAL A 199 24.44 -0.15 -9.08
C VAL A 199 23.66 -1.47 -9.12
N LEU A 200 22.52 -1.50 -9.82
CA LEU A 200 21.71 -2.72 -9.97
C LEU A 200 22.51 -3.85 -10.61
N LYS A 201 23.24 -3.55 -11.68
CA LYS A 201 24.08 -4.52 -12.36
C LYS A 201 25.17 -5.06 -11.43
N TYR A 202 25.98 -4.17 -10.85
CA TYR A 202 27.09 -4.53 -9.99
C TYR A 202 26.66 -5.36 -8.79
N THR A 203 25.62 -4.94 -8.08
CA THR A 203 25.15 -5.65 -6.88
C THR A 203 24.62 -7.04 -7.21
N ASN A 204 23.78 -7.18 -8.27
CA ASN A 204 23.22 -8.47 -8.65
C ASN A 204 24.30 -9.43 -9.19
N GLU A 205 25.29 -8.96 -9.96
CA GLU A 205 26.45 -9.76 -10.38
C GLU A 205 27.26 -10.26 -9.16
N ASN A 206 27.34 -9.47 -8.09
CA ASN A 206 27.97 -9.84 -6.83
C ASN A 206 27.02 -10.54 -5.84
N LYS A 207 25.87 -11.04 -6.30
CA LYS A 207 24.89 -11.82 -5.50
C LYS A 207 24.24 -11.03 -4.35
N VAL A 208 24.27 -9.72 -4.41
CA VAL A 208 23.47 -8.84 -3.54
C VAL A 208 22.21 -8.46 -4.28
N MET A 209 21.08 -8.99 -3.85
CA MET A 209 19.80 -8.78 -4.52
C MET A 209 19.32 -7.33 -4.33
N THR A 210 19.34 -6.56 -5.39
CA THR A 210 18.73 -5.22 -5.46
C THR A 210 17.71 -5.16 -6.60
N ARG A 211 16.78 -4.24 -6.52
CA ARG A 211 15.74 -4.04 -7.55
C ARG A 211 15.48 -2.55 -7.74
N PRO A 212 15.11 -2.11 -8.95
CA PRO A 212 14.58 -0.77 -9.17
C PRO A 212 13.17 -0.64 -8.55
N ALA A 213 12.62 0.57 -8.54
CA ALA A 213 11.18 0.74 -8.35
C ALA A 213 10.38 -0.02 -9.41
N TRP A 214 9.13 -0.37 -9.09
CA TRP A 214 8.23 -0.94 -10.11
C TRP A 214 7.99 0.05 -11.23
N THR A 215 7.85 -0.47 -12.44
CA THR A 215 7.49 0.33 -13.61
C THR A 215 6.22 1.13 -13.34
N PRO A 216 6.24 2.45 -13.47
CA PRO A 216 5.08 3.29 -13.20
C PRO A 216 3.89 2.90 -14.08
N MET A 217 2.71 2.81 -13.47
CA MET A 217 1.49 2.32 -14.13
C MET A 217 1.16 3.06 -15.42
N HIS A 218 1.38 4.38 -15.46
CA HIS A 218 1.07 5.21 -16.62
C HIS A 218 1.95 4.94 -17.84
N THR A 219 3.10 4.27 -17.67
CA THR A 219 3.99 3.88 -18.77
C THR A 219 3.63 2.54 -19.40
N LEU A 220 2.78 1.74 -18.70
CA LEU A 220 2.32 0.47 -19.21
C LEU A 220 1.28 0.67 -20.32
N ASP A 221 1.39 -0.10 -21.40
CA ASP A 221 0.53 0.04 -22.59
C ASP A 221 -0.96 0.00 -22.28
N ILE A 222 -1.35 -0.86 -21.34
CA ILE A 222 -2.75 -1.03 -20.93
C ILE A 222 -3.34 0.21 -20.23
N TYR A 223 -2.49 1.08 -19.66
CA TYR A 223 -2.91 2.28 -18.92
C TYR A 223 -2.58 3.60 -19.61
N LYS A 224 -1.95 3.59 -20.80
CA LYS A 224 -1.56 4.81 -21.54
C LYS A 224 -2.72 5.77 -21.80
N ARG A 225 -3.97 5.25 -21.87
CA ARG A 225 -5.18 6.04 -22.13
C ARG A 225 -5.90 6.50 -20.86
N CYS A 226 -5.43 6.09 -19.67
CA CYS A 226 -6.03 6.51 -18.41
C CYS A 226 -5.76 7.98 -18.15
N LEU A 227 -6.75 8.67 -17.59
CA LEU A 227 -6.58 10.04 -17.11
C LEU A 227 -5.48 10.08 -16.04
N ARG A 228 -4.60 11.04 -16.17
CA ARG A 228 -3.51 11.27 -15.20
C ARG A 228 -3.21 12.76 -15.08
N VAL A 229 -2.62 13.13 -13.98
CA VAL A 229 -2.04 14.46 -13.73
C VAL A 229 -0.55 14.44 -14.01
N ASP A 230 0.13 15.52 -13.63
CA ASP A 230 1.60 15.57 -13.65
C ASP A 230 2.19 14.48 -12.74
N LEU A 231 3.12 13.69 -13.27
CA LEU A 231 3.80 12.58 -12.63
C LEU A 231 5.32 12.76 -12.58
N THR A 232 5.80 13.97 -12.75
CA THR A 232 7.22 14.32 -12.76
C THR A 232 7.97 13.75 -11.56
N ASN A 233 7.40 13.86 -10.36
CA ASN A 233 8.01 13.31 -9.15
C ASN A 233 8.05 11.76 -9.15
N THR A 234 7.02 11.12 -9.70
CA THR A 234 6.98 9.65 -9.82
C THR A 234 8.08 9.16 -10.77
N GLU A 235 8.23 9.82 -11.91
CA GLU A 235 9.25 9.50 -12.91
C GLU A 235 10.65 9.77 -12.35
N TRP A 236 10.84 10.90 -11.66
CA TRP A 236 12.10 11.25 -11.03
C TRP A 236 12.55 10.21 -9.99
N ILE A 237 11.62 9.72 -9.15
CA ILE A 237 11.91 8.66 -8.17
C ILE A 237 12.20 7.34 -8.88
N GLU A 238 11.39 6.95 -9.87
CA GLU A 238 11.58 5.69 -10.61
C GLU A 238 12.97 5.61 -11.23
N GLU A 239 13.45 6.72 -11.78
CA GLU A 239 14.79 6.78 -12.39
C GLU A 239 15.95 6.59 -11.41
N ARG A 240 15.72 6.75 -10.12
CA ARG A 240 16.79 6.83 -9.11
C ARG A 240 16.72 5.77 -8.03
N LEU A 241 15.54 5.21 -7.79
CA LEU A 241 15.31 4.37 -6.62
C LEU A 241 15.90 2.97 -6.78
N VAL A 242 16.66 2.57 -5.78
CA VAL A 242 17.17 1.21 -5.63
C VAL A 242 16.68 0.61 -4.31
N SER A 243 15.89 -0.45 -4.42
CA SER A 243 15.49 -1.29 -3.28
C SER A 243 16.64 -2.22 -2.91
N ILE A 244 16.94 -2.32 -1.62
CA ILE A 244 18.08 -3.07 -1.07
C ILE A 244 17.63 -4.16 -0.10
N PRO A 245 18.51 -5.11 0.27
CA PRO A 245 18.16 -6.20 1.18
C PRO A 245 17.51 -5.69 2.47
N SER A 246 16.31 -6.21 2.73
CA SER A 246 15.45 -5.74 3.84
C SER A 246 14.97 -6.89 4.74
N SER A 247 15.38 -8.11 4.45
CA SER A 247 15.05 -9.29 5.27
C SER A 247 15.80 -9.26 6.59
N VAL A 248 15.12 -9.72 7.64
CA VAL A 248 15.69 -9.88 8.99
C VAL A 248 15.42 -11.30 9.46
N VAL A 249 16.35 -11.88 10.20
CA VAL A 249 16.28 -13.22 10.81
C VAL A 249 16.14 -13.13 12.31
#